data_cc6e3c31e78edf55cdafb165661ea461
#
_entry.id   cc6e3c31e78edf55cdafb165661ea461
#
_cell.length_a   1.000
_cell.length_b   1.000
_cell.length_c   1.000
_cell.angle_alpha   90.00
_cell.angle_beta   90.00
_cell.angle_gamma   90.00
#
_symmetry.space_group_name_H-M   'P 1'
#
loop_
_entity.id
_entity.type
_entity.pdbx_description
1 polymer ?
#
loop_
_entity_poly.entity_id
_entity_poly.type
_entity_poly.pdbx_seq_one_letter_code
_entity_poly.pdbx_strand_id
1 'polypeptide(L)'
;LTTVMGDKGLPDYSKQNNFQVVWSHSMDTKSNPNMSFSASVNFSTSGYTRNDLNSYYSNSFTENTKSSTVNMTYRFPGTKWAASASTNISQRTQDSTLAVSFPNLNVTLSQVAPFKRKKAAGSEKWYEKIKMSYSGQFQNSLTAKQNVFFKKSLIKDWRNGLRHSVPVSATFSVLKYVNVSPSISMTDRMYTSKIKREWDPNAAAEVLDTCYGFYNIFDFSASLSADTKLYGFYKPMKFLGDKVQMIRHVLTPSLSYNYTPDFSDPMWGVYGQYSYVNNAGNNITKKYSYFSHGVFGSPGQGMSSSVSLSLSNNLEMKVKSDQDSTGVKKISLIENLSLSQSYNFAADSMNWSNLNTSILLRLTKSFNLNLSATWDPYTYALNSNGQPVRVNKTRLQAHKGWVKLTSTGTSFSYTINNSTFKKKKDTKDTSRNKGRNDDEDYDDEDEDSSFADTAPSKRKRGQQDDKQSDADGYTPWECPWSISLNYSINYGLGDFNYKKMDYNGRFTQNLSLSGNIRPTKNWNFSMSCSYDFQAKKIAYMNCNISRDMHCFTMTCSIIPVGVYKSFNFNVAVKSSLLKDIKYDKQSSRLNGINW
;
A
#
# COMPACT_ATOMS: atom_id res chain seq x y z
N LEU A 1 28.54 19.42 -15.49
CA LEU A 1 28.34 20.88 -15.60
C LEU A 1 29.20 21.60 -14.57
N THR A 2 30.06 22.49 -15.00
CA THR A 2 30.85 23.34 -14.08
C THR A 2 30.31 24.76 -14.21
N THR A 3 29.84 25.32 -13.11
CA THR A 3 29.36 26.70 -13.03
C THR A 3 30.41 27.53 -12.29
N VAL A 4 30.88 28.60 -12.90
CA VAL A 4 31.81 29.57 -12.31
C VAL A 4 31.10 30.91 -12.26
N MET A 5 31.07 31.54 -11.09
CA MET A 5 30.55 32.89 -10.85
C MET A 5 31.67 33.73 -10.25
N GLY A 6 31.84 34.96 -10.77
CA GLY A 6 32.91 35.87 -10.36
C GLY A 6 34.29 35.54 -10.95
N ASP A 7 35.22 36.46 -10.80
CA ASP A 7 36.61 36.29 -11.24
C ASP A 7 37.48 35.69 -10.12
N LYS A 8 38.43 34.84 -10.52
CA LYS A 8 39.30 34.13 -9.56
C LYS A 8 40.13 35.14 -8.78
N GLY A 9 39.91 35.18 -7.44
CA GLY A 9 40.59 36.09 -6.52
C GLY A 9 39.68 37.16 -5.93
N LEU A 10 38.45 37.30 -6.42
CA LEU A 10 37.42 38.19 -5.81
C LEU A 10 36.55 37.45 -4.78
N PRO A 11 35.95 38.19 -3.83
CA PRO A 11 35.12 37.57 -2.78
C PRO A 11 33.86 36.87 -3.29
N ASP A 12 33.40 37.21 -4.47
CA ASP A 12 32.22 36.65 -5.16
C ASP A 12 32.57 35.42 -6.02
N TYR A 13 33.85 35.03 -6.08
CA TYR A 13 34.26 33.85 -6.84
C TYR A 13 33.68 32.58 -6.24
N SER A 14 32.90 31.87 -7.03
CA SER A 14 32.43 30.53 -6.69
C SER A 14 32.56 29.58 -7.88
N LYS A 15 33.04 28.39 -7.63
CA LYS A 15 33.13 27.33 -8.62
C LYS A 15 32.38 26.09 -8.10
N GLN A 16 31.35 25.69 -8.82
CA GLN A 16 30.55 24.51 -8.47
C GLN A 16 30.65 23.47 -9.59
N ASN A 17 30.98 22.24 -9.24
CA ASN A 17 30.93 21.11 -10.14
C ASN A 17 29.62 20.35 -9.89
N ASN A 18 28.76 20.32 -10.89
CA ASN A 18 27.46 19.68 -10.82
C ASN A 18 27.43 18.49 -11.76
N PHE A 19 26.92 17.37 -11.30
CA PHE A 19 26.75 16.16 -12.09
C PHE A 19 25.42 15.46 -11.78
N GLN A 20 24.97 14.68 -12.73
CA GLN A 20 23.82 13.78 -12.58
C GLN A 20 24.20 12.40 -13.10
N VAL A 21 23.76 11.36 -12.37
CA VAL A 21 23.90 9.97 -12.77
C VAL A 21 22.49 9.37 -12.81
N VAL A 22 22.09 8.89 -13.98
CA VAL A 22 20.85 8.15 -14.16
C VAL A 22 21.21 6.78 -14.72
N TRP A 23 20.89 5.74 -13.98
CA TRP A 23 21.15 4.36 -14.38
C TRP A 23 19.98 3.47 -13.98
N SER A 24 19.50 2.69 -14.92
CA SER A 24 18.46 1.71 -14.70
C SER A 24 18.91 0.35 -15.25
N HIS A 25 18.85 -0.66 -14.41
CA HIS A 25 19.19 -2.03 -14.77
C HIS A 25 18.21 -3.02 -14.13
N SER A 26 17.80 -4.01 -14.89
CA SER A 26 17.00 -5.14 -14.40
C SER A 26 17.53 -6.42 -15.02
N MET A 27 17.91 -7.35 -14.17
CA MET A 27 18.39 -8.67 -14.59
C MET A 27 17.22 -9.51 -15.12
N ASP A 28 17.40 -10.16 -16.27
CA ASP A 28 16.41 -11.12 -16.77
C ASP A 28 16.41 -12.37 -15.89
N THR A 29 15.24 -12.76 -15.39
CA THR A 29 15.03 -13.96 -14.56
C THR A 29 15.43 -15.26 -15.27
N LYS A 30 15.50 -15.24 -16.61
CA LYS A 30 15.97 -16.39 -17.40
C LYS A 30 17.47 -16.65 -17.26
N SER A 31 18.27 -15.64 -16.92
CA SER A 31 19.73 -15.80 -16.78
C SER A 31 20.08 -16.58 -15.52
N ASN A 32 19.37 -16.32 -14.41
CA ASN A 32 19.50 -17.08 -13.17
C ASN A 32 18.18 -17.04 -12.40
N PRO A 33 17.42 -18.15 -12.32
CA PRO A 33 16.12 -18.18 -11.63
C PRO A 33 16.22 -18.00 -10.12
N ASN A 34 17.41 -18.19 -9.54
CA ASN A 34 17.63 -18.06 -8.10
C ASN A 34 18.10 -16.67 -7.67
N MET A 35 18.41 -15.80 -8.63
CA MET A 35 18.94 -14.46 -8.36
C MET A 35 18.11 -13.42 -9.09
N SER A 36 17.79 -12.34 -8.41
CA SER A 36 17.26 -11.13 -9.02
C SER A 36 18.13 -9.94 -8.65
N PHE A 37 18.43 -9.10 -9.63
CA PHE A 37 19.14 -7.85 -9.43
C PHE A 37 18.39 -6.74 -10.16
N SER A 38 18.13 -5.65 -9.46
CA SER A 38 17.54 -4.44 -10.02
C SER A 38 18.20 -3.21 -9.47
N ALA A 39 18.44 -2.24 -10.31
CA ALA A 39 18.99 -0.94 -9.94
C ALA A 39 18.21 0.16 -10.64
N SER A 40 17.86 1.19 -9.90
CA SER A 40 17.31 2.45 -10.42
C SER A 40 18.00 3.58 -9.68
N VAL A 41 18.97 4.19 -10.33
CA VAL A 41 19.80 5.26 -9.77
C VAL A 41 19.43 6.56 -10.45
N ASN A 42 19.01 7.55 -9.66
CA ASN A 42 18.80 8.93 -10.07
C ASN A 42 19.43 9.83 -9.01
N PHE A 43 20.69 10.14 -9.18
CA PHE A 43 21.47 10.95 -8.26
C PHE A 43 21.99 12.20 -8.96
N SER A 44 21.85 13.37 -8.34
CA SER A 44 22.45 14.60 -8.84
C SER A 44 22.92 15.49 -7.71
N THR A 45 23.94 16.31 -7.96
CA THR A 45 24.31 17.37 -7.03
C THR A 45 23.17 18.41 -6.91
N SER A 46 23.03 19.04 -5.74
CA SER A 46 21.93 19.99 -5.47
C SER A 46 21.91 21.19 -6.43
N GLY A 47 23.07 21.58 -6.95
CA GLY A 47 23.19 22.66 -7.94
C GLY A 47 22.89 22.25 -9.37
N TYR A 48 22.87 20.93 -9.69
CA TYR A 48 22.67 20.48 -11.07
C TYR A 48 21.34 20.94 -11.65
N THR A 49 20.26 20.65 -10.97
CA THR A 49 18.91 20.98 -11.42
C THR A 49 18.63 22.49 -11.45
N ARG A 50 19.29 23.26 -10.55
CA ARG A 50 19.14 24.71 -10.50
C ARG A 50 19.93 25.45 -11.57
N ASN A 51 21.09 24.93 -11.96
CA ASN A 51 22.03 25.56 -12.86
C ASN A 51 21.98 25.01 -14.29
N ASP A 52 21.19 23.96 -14.53
CA ASP A 52 21.01 23.38 -15.86
C ASP A 52 19.77 23.98 -16.54
N LEU A 53 19.97 24.68 -17.65
CA LEU A 53 18.92 25.30 -18.46
C LEU A 53 17.88 24.26 -18.94
N ASN A 54 18.30 23.05 -19.25
CA ASN A 54 17.38 21.98 -19.66
C ASN A 54 16.47 21.53 -18.52
N SER A 55 16.96 21.53 -17.29
CA SER A 55 16.15 21.21 -16.09
C SER A 55 15.07 22.24 -15.83
N TYR A 56 15.33 23.50 -16.15
CA TYR A 56 14.39 24.60 -15.95
C TYR A 56 13.09 24.42 -16.75
N TYR A 57 13.18 23.80 -17.92
CA TYR A 57 12.03 23.54 -18.80
C TYR A 57 11.45 22.13 -18.65
N SER A 58 11.91 21.36 -17.68
CA SER A 58 11.45 19.99 -17.42
C SER A 58 10.81 19.85 -16.04
N ASN A 59 10.01 18.80 -15.85
CA ASN A 59 9.44 18.47 -14.53
C ASN A 59 10.52 18.23 -13.47
N SER A 60 11.78 17.96 -13.86
CA SER A 60 12.89 17.74 -12.94
C SER A 60 13.25 18.99 -12.12
N PHE A 61 12.89 20.20 -12.58
CA PHE A 61 13.08 21.43 -11.82
C PHE A 61 12.20 21.50 -10.56
N THR A 62 11.00 20.92 -10.62
CA THR A 62 10.04 20.88 -9.52
C THR A 62 10.18 19.64 -8.64
N GLU A 63 11.05 18.71 -9.02
CA GLU A 63 11.27 17.47 -8.28
C GLU A 63 12.05 17.74 -6.99
N ASN A 64 11.33 17.68 -5.85
CA ASN A 64 11.93 17.93 -4.54
C ASN A 64 12.68 16.73 -3.97
N THR A 65 12.40 15.53 -4.47
CA THR A 65 13.00 14.30 -3.92
C THR A 65 13.41 13.38 -5.07
N LYS A 66 14.69 13.00 -5.10
CA LYS A 66 15.24 11.99 -6.00
C LYS A 66 15.56 10.74 -5.20
N SER A 67 15.17 9.59 -5.68
CA SER A 67 15.44 8.32 -5.04
C SER A 67 16.26 7.40 -5.93
N SER A 68 17.22 6.72 -5.32
CA SER A 68 18.04 5.70 -5.96
C SER A 68 17.97 4.43 -5.14
N THR A 69 17.66 3.32 -5.80
CA THR A 69 17.55 2.02 -5.17
C THR A 69 18.36 0.98 -5.93
N VAL A 70 19.04 0.13 -5.18
CA VAL A 70 19.70 -1.06 -5.72
C VAL A 70 19.26 -2.24 -4.87
N ASN A 71 18.73 -3.28 -5.51
CA ASN A 71 18.22 -4.46 -4.83
C ASN A 71 18.82 -5.72 -5.45
N MET A 72 19.27 -6.62 -4.61
CA MET A 72 19.74 -7.94 -4.98
C MET A 72 19.06 -8.96 -4.07
N THR A 73 18.49 -10.00 -4.64
CA THR A 73 17.90 -11.11 -3.89
C THR A 73 18.45 -12.43 -4.41
N TYR A 74 18.84 -13.29 -3.50
CA TYR A 74 19.31 -14.62 -3.81
C TYR A 74 18.53 -15.67 -3.01
N ARG A 75 17.97 -16.66 -3.72
CA ARG A 75 17.28 -17.81 -3.14
C ARG A 75 18.23 -19.00 -3.19
N PHE A 76 18.50 -19.59 -2.05
CA PHE A 76 19.42 -20.74 -1.98
C PHE A 76 18.74 -21.99 -2.54
N PRO A 77 19.26 -22.57 -3.64
CA PRO A 77 18.66 -23.73 -4.28
C PRO A 77 18.51 -24.91 -3.32
N GLY A 78 17.39 -25.62 -3.41
CA GLY A 78 17.13 -26.79 -2.57
C GLY A 78 16.86 -26.48 -1.09
N THR A 79 16.83 -25.21 -0.71
CA THR A 79 16.56 -24.76 0.66
C THR A 79 15.38 -23.79 0.69
N LYS A 80 14.91 -23.46 1.89
CA LYS A 80 13.87 -22.45 2.11
C LYS A 80 14.45 -21.09 2.55
N TRP A 81 15.74 -20.91 2.40
CA TRP A 81 16.45 -19.68 2.72
C TRP A 81 16.49 -18.73 1.54
N ALA A 82 16.35 -17.47 1.83
CA ALA A 82 16.61 -16.40 0.89
C ALA A 82 17.35 -15.27 1.59
N ALA A 83 18.29 -14.64 0.87
CA ALA A 83 19.00 -13.45 1.33
C ALA A 83 18.76 -12.31 0.36
N SER A 84 18.56 -11.10 0.87
CA SER A 84 18.49 -9.90 0.05
C SER A 84 19.39 -8.81 0.62
N ALA A 85 19.97 -8.04 -0.28
CA ALA A 85 20.74 -6.84 0.03
C ALA A 85 20.13 -5.67 -0.74
N SER A 86 19.91 -4.56 -0.06
CA SER A 86 19.38 -3.36 -0.70
C SER A 86 20.07 -2.11 -0.23
N THR A 87 20.08 -1.12 -1.11
CA THR A 87 20.54 0.23 -0.84
C THR A 87 19.44 1.19 -1.26
N ASN A 88 19.17 2.16 -0.41
CA ASN A 88 18.23 3.24 -0.73
C ASN A 88 18.90 4.57 -0.43
N ILE A 89 18.92 5.45 -1.41
CA ILE A 89 19.42 6.82 -1.30
C ILE A 89 18.30 7.76 -1.68
N SER A 90 17.83 8.57 -0.74
CA SER A 90 16.84 9.62 -0.98
C SER A 90 17.49 10.98 -0.81
N GLN A 91 17.43 11.77 -1.85
CA GLN A 91 18.00 13.09 -1.93
C GLN A 91 16.89 14.14 -2.01
N ARG A 92 16.86 15.06 -1.05
CA ARG A 92 15.98 16.22 -1.08
C ARG A 92 16.74 17.41 -1.62
N THR A 93 16.25 17.96 -2.72
CA THR A 93 16.94 19.06 -3.44
C THR A 93 16.73 20.41 -2.76
N GLN A 94 15.59 20.62 -2.08
CA GLN A 94 15.22 21.88 -1.46
C GLN A 94 16.16 22.29 -0.31
N ASP A 95 16.48 21.36 0.59
CA ASP A 95 17.31 21.56 1.77
C ASP A 95 18.68 20.87 1.68
N SER A 96 19.00 20.31 0.52
CA SER A 96 20.24 19.56 0.25
C SER A 96 20.51 18.43 1.25
N THR A 97 19.44 17.77 1.71
CA THR A 97 19.53 16.63 2.63
C THR A 97 19.62 15.32 1.86
N LEU A 98 20.53 14.46 2.32
CA LEU A 98 20.74 13.12 1.79
C LEU A 98 20.42 12.11 2.90
N ALA A 99 19.47 11.23 2.64
CA ALA A 99 19.20 10.07 3.50
C ALA A 99 19.68 8.82 2.78
N VAL A 100 20.61 8.11 3.41
CA VAL A 100 21.22 6.88 2.88
C VAL A 100 20.91 5.73 3.81
N SER A 101 20.43 4.65 3.25
CA SER A 101 20.30 3.36 3.94
C SER A 101 21.18 2.35 3.22
N PHE A 102 22.31 1.97 3.85
CA PHE A 102 23.30 1.06 3.28
C PHE A 102 24.23 0.48 4.37
N PRO A 103 24.46 -0.83 4.37
CA PRO A 103 23.67 -1.84 3.69
C PRO A 103 22.37 -2.14 4.44
N ASN A 104 21.33 -2.52 3.71
CA ASN A 104 20.17 -3.18 4.28
C ASN A 104 20.24 -4.65 3.87
N LEU A 105 20.45 -5.54 4.83
CA LEU A 105 20.55 -6.97 4.62
C LEU A 105 19.33 -7.63 5.24
N ASN A 106 18.72 -8.55 4.51
CA ASN A 106 17.61 -9.35 5.01
C ASN A 106 17.86 -10.83 4.68
N VAL A 107 17.78 -11.68 5.69
CA VAL A 107 17.88 -13.13 5.57
C VAL A 107 16.58 -13.73 6.07
N THR A 108 15.90 -14.50 5.23
CA THR A 108 14.62 -15.09 5.55
C THR A 108 14.66 -16.60 5.41
N LEU A 109 14.00 -17.27 6.34
CA LEU A 109 13.63 -18.68 6.24
C LEU A 109 12.11 -18.74 6.06
N SER A 110 11.67 -19.20 4.90
CA SER A 110 10.25 -19.47 4.66
C SER A 110 9.75 -20.52 5.65
N GLN A 111 8.43 -20.55 5.87
CA GLN A 111 7.82 -21.42 6.86
C GLN A 111 8.27 -22.88 6.74
N VAL A 112 8.77 -23.43 7.83
CA VAL A 112 9.21 -24.81 7.99
C VAL A 112 8.50 -25.46 9.17
N ALA A 113 8.34 -26.77 9.12
CA ALA A 113 7.89 -27.59 10.23
C ALA A 113 9.10 -28.41 10.74
N PRO A 114 9.86 -27.88 11.73
CA PRO A 114 11.15 -28.47 12.12
C PRO A 114 11.02 -29.85 12.73
N PHE A 115 9.88 -30.14 13.35
CA PHE A 115 9.59 -31.41 14.02
C PHE A 115 8.86 -32.44 13.14
N LYS A 116 8.63 -32.10 11.85
CA LYS A 116 7.95 -33.01 10.92
C LYS A 116 8.85 -34.19 10.54
N ARG A 117 8.35 -35.40 10.72
CA ARG A 117 9.07 -36.65 10.32
C ARG A 117 9.29 -36.69 8.81
N LYS A 118 10.49 -37.10 8.39
CA LYS A 118 10.83 -37.26 6.96
C LYS A 118 10.03 -38.37 6.28
N LYS A 119 9.69 -39.43 7.02
CA LYS A 119 8.85 -40.58 6.56
C LYS A 119 7.65 -40.65 7.52
N ALA A 120 6.52 -40.09 7.11
CA ALA A 120 5.31 -40.14 7.91
C ALA A 120 4.56 -41.46 7.71
N ALA A 121 4.49 -42.27 8.77
CA ALA A 121 3.58 -43.42 8.83
C ALA A 121 2.49 -43.06 9.86
N GLY A 122 1.22 -43.09 9.44
CA GLY A 122 0.06 -42.74 10.26
C GLY A 122 -0.26 -41.25 10.31
N SER A 123 -1.17 -40.83 11.23
CA SER A 123 -1.58 -39.43 11.39
C SER A 123 -0.46 -38.55 11.92
N GLU A 124 -0.47 -37.27 11.55
CA GLU A 124 0.47 -36.26 12.06
C GLU A 124 0.29 -36.07 13.57
N LYS A 125 1.40 -36.11 14.32
CA LYS A 125 1.42 -35.84 15.76
C LYS A 125 1.33 -34.33 16.01
N TRP A 126 0.91 -33.95 17.20
CA TRP A 126 0.70 -32.52 17.53
C TRP A 126 1.93 -31.64 17.32
N TYR A 127 3.14 -32.14 17.64
CA TYR A 127 4.39 -31.39 17.47
C TYR A 127 4.81 -31.24 16.01
N GLU A 128 4.37 -32.12 15.10
CA GLU A 128 4.65 -32.03 13.67
C GLU A 128 3.91 -30.88 13.00
N LYS A 129 2.84 -30.39 13.63
CA LYS A 129 2.04 -29.24 13.20
C LYS A 129 2.64 -27.90 13.60
N ILE A 130 3.72 -27.90 14.40
CA ILE A 130 4.45 -26.69 14.77
C ILE A 130 5.24 -26.21 13.56
N LYS A 131 4.97 -24.98 13.16
CA LYS A 131 5.61 -24.30 12.05
C LYS A 131 6.31 -23.07 12.58
N MET A 132 7.48 -22.79 12.01
CA MET A 132 8.23 -21.58 12.31
C MET A 132 8.79 -20.96 11.04
N SER A 133 9.00 -19.68 11.06
CA SER A 133 9.78 -18.95 10.07
C SER A 133 10.80 -18.05 10.78
N TYR A 134 11.72 -17.50 10.03
CA TYR A 134 12.73 -16.60 10.57
C TYR A 134 12.94 -15.44 9.59
N SER A 135 13.11 -14.26 10.14
CA SER A 135 13.55 -13.06 9.41
C SER A 135 14.60 -12.33 10.23
N GLY A 136 15.83 -12.27 9.71
CA GLY A 136 16.92 -11.46 10.24
C GLY A 136 17.13 -10.25 9.33
N GLN A 137 17.10 -9.03 9.89
CA GLN A 137 17.27 -7.79 9.17
C GLN A 137 18.37 -6.97 9.81
N PHE A 138 19.39 -6.63 9.05
CA PHE A 138 20.38 -5.62 9.42
C PHE A 138 20.12 -4.37 8.61
N GLN A 139 20.02 -3.23 9.28
CA GLN A 139 19.82 -1.94 8.63
C GLN A 139 20.81 -0.94 9.20
N ASN A 140 21.40 -0.18 8.30
CA ASN A 140 22.26 0.93 8.62
C ASN A 140 21.81 2.17 7.84
N SER A 141 21.58 3.29 8.50
CA SER A 141 21.04 4.50 7.88
C SER A 141 21.68 5.76 8.44
N LEU A 142 21.81 6.75 7.57
CA LEU A 142 22.32 8.08 7.89
C LEU A 142 21.49 9.12 7.16
N THR A 143 21.16 10.20 7.84
CA THR A 143 20.55 11.39 7.22
C THR A 143 21.41 12.60 7.55
N ALA A 144 21.97 13.24 6.53
CA ALA A 144 22.84 14.39 6.69
C ALA A 144 22.75 15.34 5.49
N LYS A 145 23.25 16.55 5.63
CA LYS A 145 23.41 17.47 4.50
C LYS A 145 24.53 17.00 3.58
N GLN A 146 24.40 17.19 2.26
CA GLN A 146 25.37 16.74 1.26
C GLN A 146 26.78 17.24 1.51
N ASN A 147 26.94 18.48 1.98
CA ASN A 147 28.24 19.11 2.21
C ASN A 147 29.04 18.52 3.39
N VAL A 148 28.39 17.74 4.26
CA VAL A 148 29.02 17.13 5.44
C VAL A 148 29.07 15.60 5.38
N PHE A 149 28.49 15.00 4.33
CA PHE A 149 28.24 13.57 4.24
C PHE A 149 29.52 12.69 4.35
N PHE A 150 30.68 13.15 3.88
CA PHE A 150 31.94 12.41 3.93
C PHE A 150 32.89 12.83 5.06
N LYS A 151 32.43 13.64 6.02
CA LYS A 151 33.28 14.05 7.15
C LYS A 151 33.36 12.96 8.21
N LYS A 152 34.53 12.84 8.90
CA LYS A 152 34.74 11.83 9.94
C LYS A 152 33.73 11.89 11.09
N SER A 153 33.20 13.07 11.41
CA SER A 153 32.14 13.25 12.42
C SER A 153 30.88 12.43 12.16
N LEU A 154 30.55 12.13 10.92
CA LEU A 154 29.38 11.36 10.54
C LEU A 154 29.45 9.88 10.89
N ILE A 155 30.61 9.32 11.22
CA ILE A 155 30.74 7.90 11.60
C ILE A 155 29.87 7.58 12.82
N LYS A 156 29.76 8.50 13.77
CA LYS A 156 28.90 8.36 14.96
C LYS A 156 27.41 8.61 14.69
N ASP A 157 27.07 9.23 13.58
CA ASP A 157 25.68 9.58 13.25
C ASP A 157 24.95 8.46 12.50
N TRP A 158 25.68 7.41 12.10
CA TRP A 158 25.08 6.23 11.51
C TRP A 158 24.24 5.48 12.53
N ARG A 159 22.96 5.29 12.17
CA ARG A 159 22.02 4.50 12.96
C ARG A 159 22.01 3.09 12.42
N ASN A 160 22.46 2.16 13.20
CA ASN A 160 22.48 0.76 12.83
C ASN A 160 21.68 -0.08 13.82
N GLY A 161 21.23 -1.21 13.34
CA GLY A 161 20.50 -2.17 14.14
C GLY A 161 20.36 -3.50 13.43
N LEU A 162 20.21 -4.52 14.23
CA LEU A 162 19.88 -5.87 13.79
C LEU A 162 18.57 -6.29 14.45
N ARG A 163 17.65 -6.84 13.66
CA ARG A 163 16.37 -7.35 14.15
C ARG A 163 16.21 -8.81 13.74
N HIS A 164 15.94 -9.67 14.70
CA HIS A 164 15.53 -11.05 14.48
C HIS A 164 14.06 -11.19 14.82
N SER A 165 13.30 -11.85 13.95
CA SER A 165 11.89 -12.16 14.18
C SER A 165 11.66 -13.64 13.93
N VAL A 166 11.06 -14.30 14.91
CA VAL A 166 10.79 -15.75 14.90
C VAL A 166 9.31 -15.98 15.25
N PRO A 167 8.41 -15.92 14.28
CA PRO A 167 7.05 -16.37 14.51
C PRO A 167 6.98 -17.90 14.53
N VAL A 168 6.34 -18.42 15.56
CA VAL A 168 6.04 -19.84 15.76
C VAL A 168 4.53 -20.01 15.84
N SER A 169 3.97 -20.91 15.08
CA SER A 169 2.52 -21.19 15.06
C SER A 169 2.25 -22.67 14.91
N ALA A 170 1.10 -23.09 15.42
CA ALA A 170 0.59 -24.44 15.17
C ALA A 170 -0.91 -24.36 14.91
N THR A 171 -1.46 -25.34 14.21
CA THR A 171 -2.91 -25.46 13.99
C THR A 171 -3.39 -26.83 14.38
N PHE A 172 -4.35 -26.89 15.29
CA PHE A 172 -4.93 -28.12 15.80
C PHE A 172 -6.43 -28.16 15.50
N SER A 173 -6.92 -29.25 14.98
CA SER A 173 -8.36 -29.48 14.84
C SER A 173 -8.88 -30.16 16.12
N VAL A 174 -9.66 -29.43 16.89
CA VAL A 174 -10.32 -29.91 18.12
C VAL A 174 -11.74 -30.31 17.74
N LEU A 175 -12.21 -31.44 18.30
CA LEU A 175 -13.55 -31.99 18.02
C LEU A 175 -13.84 -32.16 16.50
N LYS A 176 -12.82 -32.29 15.67
CA LYS A 176 -12.87 -32.39 14.18
C LYS A 176 -13.39 -31.15 13.44
N TYR A 177 -13.99 -30.20 14.11
CA TYR A 177 -14.70 -29.08 13.48
C TYR A 177 -14.14 -27.71 13.86
N VAL A 178 -13.43 -27.57 14.96
CA VAL A 178 -12.86 -26.30 15.42
C VAL A 178 -11.35 -26.33 15.22
N ASN A 179 -10.83 -25.39 14.46
CA ASN A 179 -9.40 -25.17 14.34
C ASN A 179 -8.94 -24.22 15.45
N VAL A 180 -7.96 -24.64 16.22
CA VAL A 180 -7.32 -23.82 17.24
C VAL A 180 -5.89 -23.58 16.83
N SER A 181 -5.51 -22.31 16.72
CA SER A 181 -4.20 -21.92 16.23
C SER A 181 -3.50 -20.99 17.23
N PRO A 182 -2.72 -21.56 18.18
CA PRO A 182 -1.80 -20.78 18.98
C PRO A 182 -0.65 -20.25 18.13
N SER A 183 -0.23 -19.03 18.39
CA SER A 183 0.98 -18.45 17.81
C SER A 183 1.71 -17.55 18.79
N ILE A 184 3.04 -17.52 18.69
CA ILE A 184 3.93 -16.64 19.45
C ILE A 184 4.85 -16.00 18.44
N SER A 185 4.92 -14.68 18.44
CA SER A 185 5.89 -13.93 17.66
C SER A 185 6.93 -13.32 18.60
N MET A 186 8.18 -13.68 18.39
CA MET A 186 9.31 -13.20 19.17
C MET A 186 10.13 -12.27 18.30
N THR A 187 10.50 -11.11 18.83
CA THR A 187 11.35 -10.15 18.14
C THR A 187 12.49 -9.74 19.06
N ASP A 188 13.68 -9.83 18.54
CA ASP A 188 14.90 -9.39 19.18
C ASP A 188 15.54 -8.28 18.36
N ARG A 189 15.91 -7.17 19.02
CA ARG A 189 16.51 -6.01 18.37
C ARG A 189 17.82 -5.66 19.07
N MET A 190 18.86 -5.52 18.28
CA MET A 190 20.19 -5.17 18.73
C MET A 190 20.59 -3.80 18.19
N TYR A 191 21.13 -2.96 19.05
CA TYR A 191 21.55 -1.59 18.73
C TYR A 191 22.95 -1.32 19.26
N THR A 192 23.66 -0.41 18.61
CA THR A 192 25.00 0.05 19.03
C THR A 192 24.95 1.33 19.85
N SER A 193 23.77 1.90 20.05
CA SER A 193 23.59 3.10 20.85
C SER A 193 22.20 3.15 21.48
N LYS A 194 22.10 3.83 22.63
CA LYS A 194 20.85 4.23 23.27
C LYS A 194 20.90 5.71 23.62
N ILE A 195 19.74 6.35 23.70
CA ILE A 195 19.63 7.76 24.07
C ILE A 195 19.04 7.86 25.46
N LYS A 196 19.79 8.51 26.36
CA LYS A 196 19.27 8.97 27.63
C LYS A 196 18.73 10.39 27.47
N ARG A 197 17.66 10.69 28.18
CA ARG A 197 17.03 12.00 28.20
C ARG A 197 16.98 12.48 29.61
N GLU A 198 17.42 13.71 29.82
CA GLU A 198 17.42 14.39 31.11
C GLU A 198 16.85 15.80 30.91
N TRP A 199 16.26 16.35 31.95
CA TRP A 199 15.78 17.72 31.91
C TRP A 199 16.85 18.64 32.49
N ASP A 200 17.27 19.64 31.70
CA ASP A 200 18.15 20.70 32.19
C ASP A 200 17.28 21.87 32.68
N PRO A 201 17.25 22.14 34.02
CA PRO A 201 16.47 23.26 34.56
C PRO A 201 16.96 24.63 34.08
N ASN A 202 18.27 24.78 33.78
CA ASN A 202 18.88 26.03 33.37
C ASN A 202 18.51 26.39 31.92
N ALA A 203 18.52 25.39 31.04
CA ALA A 203 18.15 25.56 29.65
C ALA A 203 16.62 25.44 29.43
N ALA A 204 15.85 25.05 30.46
CA ALA A 204 14.43 24.69 30.37
C ALA A 204 14.12 23.77 29.16
N ALA A 205 15.03 22.84 28.89
CA ALA A 205 15.00 21.99 27.72
C ALA A 205 15.40 20.55 28.05
N GLU A 206 14.98 19.65 27.18
CA GLU A 206 15.37 18.26 27.19
C GLU A 206 16.77 18.10 26.58
N VAL A 207 17.70 17.52 27.34
CA VAL A 207 19.07 17.19 26.89
C VAL A 207 19.12 15.72 26.53
N LEU A 208 19.73 15.45 25.38
CA LEU A 208 19.91 14.11 24.84
C LEU A 208 21.38 13.69 25.01
N ASP A 209 21.62 12.59 25.70
CA ASP A 209 22.94 11.96 25.79
C ASP A 209 22.94 10.62 25.05
N THR A 210 23.89 10.44 24.14
CA THR A 210 24.03 9.22 23.34
C THR A 210 25.06 8.30 23.95
N CYS A 211 24.61 7.24 24.57
CA CYS A 211 25.48 6.19 25.14
C CYS A 211 25.74 5.11 24.07
N TYR A 212 27.02 4.96 23.68
CA TYR A 212 27.46 3.93 22.75
C TYR A 212 27.75 2.62 23.50
N GLY A 213 27.35 1.49 22.90
CA GLY A 213 27.53 0.16 23.47
C GLY A 213 26.66 -0.86 22.71
N PHE A 214 26.77 -2.11 23.09
CA PHE A 214 25.90 -3.15 22.55
C PHE A 214 24.69 -3.32 23.44
N TYR A 215 23.49 -3.10 22.88
CA TYR A 215 22.22 -3.18 23.58
C TYR A 215 21.29 -4.17 22.85
N ASN A 216 20.70 -5.07 23.63
CA ASN A 216 19.73 -6.02 23.13
C ASN A 216 18.40 -5.81 23.82
N ILE A 217 17.30 -5.77 23.05
CA ILE A 217 15.92 -5.68 23.52
C ILE A 217 15.07 -6.76 22.88
N PHE A 218 14.40 -7.48 23.73
CA PHE A 218 13.52 -8.56 23.35
C PHE A 218 12.05 -8.21 23.62
N ASP A 219 11.18 -8.54 22.68
CA ASP A 219 9.75 -8.45 22.87
C ASP A 219 9.04 -9.67 22.27
N PHE A 220 7.85 -9.95 22.77
CA PHE A 220 7.02 -11.01 22.26
C PHE A 220 5.54 -10.67 22.33
N SER A 221 4.77 -11.31 21.47
CA SER A 221 3.32 -11.34 21.52
C SER A 221 2.82 -12.76 21.38
N ALA A 222 1.78 -13.10 22.12
CA ALA A 222 1.13 -14.40 22.04
C ALA A 222 -0.30 -14.23 21.55
N SER A 223 -0.74 -15.12 20.68
CA SER A 223 -2.13 -15.14 20.24
C SER A 223 -2.67 -16.57 20.18
N LEU A 224 -3.95 -16.68 20.44
CA LEU A 224 -4.70 -17.92 20.36
C LEU A 224 -5.95 -17.64 19.54
N SER A 225 -6.09 -18.26 18.38
CA SER A 225 -7.29 -18.14 17.56
C SER A 225 -8.03 -19.47 17.45
N ALA A 226 -9.35 -19.39 17.42
CA ALA A 226 -10.23 -20.53 17.20
C ALA A 226 -11.24 -20.17 16.12
N ASP A 227 -11.32 -20.98 15.09
CA ASP A 227 -12.27 -20.80 13.99
C ASP A 227 -12.98 -22.11 13.63
N THR A 228 -14.18 -21.98 13.08
CA THR A 228 -14.94 -23.10 12.56
C THR A 228 -15.78 -22.68 11.37
N LYS A 229 -16.24 -23.65 10.59
CA LYS A 229 -17.14 -23.40 9.45
C LYS A 229 -18.46 -24.10 9.69
N LEU A 230 -19.53 -23.33 9.72
CA LEU A 230 -20.90 -23.80 9.86
C LEU A 230 -21.61 -23.70 8.50
N TYR A 231 -22.21 -24.78 8.07
CA TYR A 231 -22.87 -24.86 6.77
C TYR A 231 -24.38 -24.94 6.97
N GLY A 232 -25.10 -23.99 6.39
CA GLY A 232 -26.55 -23.99 6.27
C GLY A 232 -26.98 -24.26 4.84
N PHE A 233 -27.92 -25.18 4.63
CA PHE A 233 -28.51 -25.46 3.35
C PHE A 233 -30.00 -25.16 3.42
N TYR A 234 -30.47 -24.23 2.58
CA TYR A 234 -31.83 -23.78 2.57
C TYR A 234 -32.49 -24.11 1.23
N LYS A 235 -33.72 -24.62 1.30
CA LYS A 235 -34.56 -24.73 0.12
C LYS A 235 -35.02 -23.35 -0.33
N PRO A 236 -35.05 -23.08 -1.65
CA PRO A 236 -35.50 -21.77 -2.12
C PRO A 236 -36.94 -21.49 -1.73
N MET A 237 -37.23 -20.23 -1.44
CA MET A 237 -38.59 -19.78 -1.19
C MET A 237 -39.38 -19.82 -2.54
N LYS A 238 -40.70 -20.12 -2.48
CA LYS A 238 -41.54 -20.31 -3.68
C LYS A 238 -41.53 -19.13 -4.65
N PHE A 239 -41.26 -17.91 -4.18
CA PHE A 239 -41.17 -16.72 -5.04
C PHE A 239 -39.94 -16.67 -5.93
N LEU A 240 -38.89 -17.44 -5.63
CA LEU A 240 -37.66 -17.55 -6.47
C LEU A 240 -37.82 -18.50 -7.65
N GLY A 241 -38.97 -19.16 -7.76
CA GLY A 241 -39.32 -20.09 -8.84
C GLY A 241 -38.47 -21.36 -8.83
N ASP A 242 -38.72 -22.28 -9.76
CA ASP A 242 -38.07 -23.58 -9.85
C ASP A 242 -36.62 -23.54 -10.41
N LYS A 243 -36.15 -22.34 -10.76
CA LYS A 243 -34.79 -22.16 -11.28
C LYS A 243 -33.73 -22.30 -10.20
N VAL A 244 -34.02 -21.90 -8.96
CA VAL A 244 -33.09 -21.99 -7.83
C VAL A 244 -33.28 -23.35 -7.15
N GLN A 245 -32.21 -24.13 -7.10
CA GLN A 245 -32.27 -25.49 -6.51
C GLN A 245 -31.98 -25.47 -5.01
N MET A 246 -30.96 -24.70 -4.59
CA MET A 246 -30.49 -24.67 -3.22
C MET A 246 -29.74 -23.38 -2.92
N ILE A 247 -29.82 -22.91 -1.68
CA ILE A 247 -29.02 -21.81 -1.14
C ILE A 247 -28.09 -22.39 -0.09
N ARG A 248 -26.79 -22.15 -0.23
CA ARG A 248 -25.76 -22.54 0.72
C ARG A 248 -25.29 -21.28 1.47
N HIS A 249 -25.36 -21.33 2.77
CA HIS A 249 -24.80 -20.33 3.67
C HIS A 249 -23.62 -20.93 4.40
N VAL A 250 -22.48 -20.27 4.35
CA VAL A 250 -21.28 -20.63 5.10
C VAL A 250 -21.00 -19.53 6.10
N LEU A 251 -21.14 -19.84 7.39
CA LEU A 251 -20.79 -18.95 8.49
C LEU A 251 -19.45 -19.41 9.08
N THR A 252 -18.47 -18.52 9.10
CA THR A 252 -17.16 -18.76 9.68
C THR A 252 -16.95 -17.81 10.87
N PRO A 253 -17.35 -18.21 12.10
CA PRO A 253 -16.98 -17.49 13.31
C PRO A 253 -15.51 -17.73 13.63
N SER A 254 -14.81 -16.68 14.03
CA SER A 254 -13.44 -16.71 14.51
C SER A 254 -13.32 -15.88 15.79
N LEU A 255 -12.78 -16.49 16.82
CA LEU A 255 -12.48 -15.84 18.10
C LEU A 255 -10.97 -15.84 18.28
N SER A 256 -10.37 -14.70 18.56
CA SER A 256 -8.93 -14.60 18.82
C SER A 256 -8.66 -13.82 20.11
N TYR A 257 -7.74 -14.34 20.91
CA TYR A 257 -7.17 -13.66 22.06
C TYR A 257 -5.73 -13.28 21.75
N ASN A 258 -5.38 -12.02 21.96
CA ASN A 258 -4.03 -11.49 21.74
C ASN A 258 -3.51 -10.89 23.04
N TYR A 259 -2.27 -11.22 23.37
CA TYR A 259 -1.60 -10.75 24.57
C TYR A 259 -0.20 -10.22 24.22
N THR A 260 0.11 -9.02 24.71
CA THR A 260 1.44 -8.41 24.63
C THR A 260 1.73 -7.75 25.99
N PRO A 261 2.84 -8.10 26.67
CA PRO A 261 3.21 -7.49 27.95
C PRO A 261 3.47 -5.98 27.81
N ASP A 262 3.49 -5.28 28.93
CA ASP A 262 3.97 -3.91 28.97
C ASP A 262 5.51 -3.88 28.99
N PHE A 263 6.11 -3.58 27.85
CA PHE A 263 7.56 -3.44 27.72
C PHE A 263 8.07 -2.09 28.25
N SER A 264 7.21 -1.22 28.76
CA SER A 264 7.63 -0.01 29.47
C SER A 264 7.94 -0.24 30.95
N ASP A 265 7.71 -1.45 31.45
CA ASP A 265 8.11 -1.84 32.81
C ASP A 265 9.66 -1.81 32.91
N PRO A 266 10.20 -1.27 34.01
CA PRO A 266 11.66 -1.20 34.24
C PRO A 266 12.41 -2.52 34.11
N MET A 267 11.76 -3.66 34.37
CA MET A 267 12.37 -5.00 34.24
C MET A 267 12.90 -5.30 32.84
N TRP A 268 12.33 -4.69 31.81
CA TRP A 268 12.74 -4.91 30.42
C TRP A 268 13.90 -4.02 29.98
N GLY A 269 14.19 -2.94 30.72
CA GLY A 269 15.30 -2.04 30.42
C GLY A 269 15.18 -1.25 29.11
N VAL A 270 13.97 -1.16 28.55
CA VAL A 270 13.68 -0.51 27.25
C VAL A 270 13.34 0.95 27.41
N TYR A 271 12.74 1.32 28.53
CA TYR A 271 12.23 2.66 28.81
C TYR A 271 12.93 3.30 30.01
N GLY A 272 13.11 4.60 29.94
CA GLY A 272 13.50 5.47 31.03
C GLY A 272 12.43 6.51 31.31
N GLN A 273 12.64 7.29 32.36
CA GLN A 273 11.78 8.42 32.72
C GLN A 273 12.61 9.59 33.24
N TYR A 274 12.13 10.78 33.03
CA TYR A 274 12.62 12.00 33.67
C TYR A 274 11.46 12.85 34.14
N SER A 275 11.68 13.70 35.16
CA SER A 275 10.65 14.56 35.70
C SER A 275 11.08 16.01 35.58
N TYR A 276 10.12 16.88 35.33
CA TYR A 276 10.32 18.33 35.26
C TYR A 276 9.10 19.06 35.80
N VAL A 277 9.32 20.29 36.23
CA VAL A 277 8.23 21.17 36.66
C VAL A 277 7.77 22.00 35.46
N ASN A 278 6.48 21.94 35.12
CA ASN A 278 5.92 22.74 34.05
C ASN A 278 5.70 24.20 34.47
N ASN A 279 5.32 25.08 33.53
CA ASN A 279 5.07 26.50 33.77
C ASN A 279 3.90 26.76 34.76
N ALA A 280 3.08 25.74 35.05
CA ALA A 280 1.99 25.81 36.04
C ALA A 280 2.41 25.30 37.43
N GLY A 281 3.70 25.00 37.67
CA GLY A 281 4.23 24.50 38.92
C GLY A 281 3.97 23.02 39.21
N ASN A 282 3.44 22.28 38.24
CA ASN A 282 3.17 20.85 38.40
C ASN A 282 4.38 20.02 38.02
N ASN A 283 4.69 19.01 38.85
CA ASN A 283 5.72 18.03 38.53
C ASN A 283 5.17 17.01 37.52
N ILE A 284 5.80 16.96 36.34
CA ILE A 284 5.42 16.06 35.25
C ILE A 284 6.53 15.04 35.05
N THR A 285 6.18 13.76 35.11
CA THR A 285 7.07 12.65 34.76
C THR A 285 6.77 12.15 33.36
N LYS A 286 7.80 12.16 32.50
CA LYS A 286 7.70 11.73 31.12
C LYS A 286 8.50 10.44 30.91
N LYS A 287 7.80 9.38 30.48
CA LYS A 287 8.43 8.13 30.05
C LYS A 287 8.89 8.25 28.60
N TYR A 288 10.04 7.70 28.26
CA TYR A 288 10.59 7.67 26.91
C TYR A 288 11.32 6.35 26.65
N SER A 289 11.39 5.93 25.40
CA SER A 289 12.22 4.78 25.04
C SER A 289 13.67 5.22 24.80
N TYR A 290 14.62 4.47 25.36
CA TYR A 290 16.05 4.62 25.08
C TYR A 290 16.40 4.41 23.60
N PHE A 291 15.56 3.68 22.85
CA PHE A 291 15.79 3.25 21.47
C PHE A 291 14.84 3.91 20.46
N SER A 292 14.21 5.01 20.84
CA SER A 292 13.27 5.74 19.96
C SER A 292 13.90 6.22 18.64
N HIS A 293 15.21 6.41 18.61
CA HIS A 293 15.98 6.78 17.41
C HIS A 293 16.57 5.57 16.68
N GLY A 294 16.41 4.36 17.21
CA GLY A 294 16.88 3.14 16.55
C GLY A 294 16.12 2.87 15.25
N VAL A 295 16.80 2.27 14.28
CA VAL A 295 16.21 1.99 12.94
C VAL A 295 14.99 1.07 12.97
N PHE A 296 14.87 0.24 14.00
CA PHE A 296 13.71 -0.66 14.20
C PHE A 296 12.80 -0.22 15.35
N GLY A 297 13.03 0.95 15.93
CA GLY A 297 12.25 1.47 17.06
C GLY A 297 12.33 0.60 18.31
N SER A 298 11.35 0.72 19.16
CA SER A 298 11.22 -0.05 20.42
C SER A 298 9.85 -0.69 20.51
N PRO A 299 9.67 -1.72 21.35
CA PRO A 299 8.35 -2.23 21.72
C PRO A 299 7.45 -1.11 22.24
N GLY A 300 6.13 -1.26 22.05
CA GLY A 300 5.15 -0.26 22.51
C GLY A 300 5.06 -0.18 24.04
N GLN A 301 4.54 0.93 24.52
CA GLN A 301 4.15 1.11 25.93
C GLN A 301 2.76 0.53 26.16
N GLY A 302 2.55 0.04 27.37
CA GLY A 302 1.27 -0.49 27.85
C GLY A 302 1.05 -1.95 27.47
N MET A 303 0.42 -2.67 28.37
CA MET A 303 -0.03 -4.03 28.14
C MET A 303 -1.17 -4.02 27.12
N SER A 304 -1.17 -4.99 26.20
CA SER A 304 -2.32 -5.27 25.35
C SER A 304 -2.85 -6.66 25.64
N SER A 305 -4.12 -6.72 26.01
CA SER A 305 -4.85 -7.97 26.25
C SER A 305 -6.23 -7.84 25.64
N SER A 306 -6.46 -8.49 24.52
CA SER A 306 -7.70 -8.27 23.75
C SER A 306 -8.28 -9.55 23.21
N VAL A 307 -9.61 -9.63 23.24
CA VAL A 307 -10.40 -10.64 22.55
C VAL A 307 -11.04 -9.99 21.33
N SER A 308 -10.91 -10.62 20.18
CA SER A 308 -11.53 -10.19 18.92
C SER A 308 -12.47 -11.27 18.41
N LEU A 309 -13.69 -10.89 18.10
CA LEU A 309 -14.69 -11.72 17.43
C LEU A 309 -14.82 -11.28 15.99
N SER A 310 -14.69 -12.21 15.07
CA SER A 310 -14.93 -11.99 13.65
C SER A 310 -15.92 -13.01 13.12
N LEU A 311 -16.92 -12.56 12.38
CA LEU A 311 -17.93 -13.40 11.73
C LEU A 311 -17.83 -13.16 10.23
N SER A 312 -17.51 -14.17 9.46
CA SER A 312 -17.52 -14.11 8.00
C SER A 312 -18.65 -14.98 7.47
N ASN A 313 -19.45 -14.41 6.58
CA ASN A 313 -20.62 -15.05 5.99
C ASN A 313 -20.47 -15.06 4.47
N ASN A 314 -20.66 -16.22 3.86
CA ASN A 314 -20.73 -16.41 2.42
C ASN A 314 -22.10 -17.01 2.06
N LEU A 315 -22.76 -16.44 1.07
CA LEU A 315 -24.07 -16.90 0.60
C LEU A 315 -24.02 -17.17 -0.90
N GLU A 316 -24.21 -18.42 -1.26
CA GLU A 316 -24.21 -18.91 -2.64
C GLU A 316 -25.54 -19.57 -2.97
N MET A 317 -25.98 -19.45 -4.22
CA MET A 317 -27.12 -20.18 -4.73
C MET A 317 -26.73 -21.07 -5.91
N LYS A 318 -27.41 -22.21 -6.01
CA LYS A 318 -27.33 -23.17 -7.09
C LYS A 318 -28.55 -23.01 -7.99
N VAL A 319 -28.29 -22.69 -9.27
CA VAL A 319 -29.36 -22.37 -10.25
C VAL A 319 -29.30 -23.35 -11.41
N LYS A 320 -30.43 -23.81 -11.91
CA LYS A 320 -30.50 -24.60 -13.16
C LYS A 320 -29.97 -23.77 -14.34
N SER A 321 -29.11 -24.34 -15.14
CA SER A 321 -28.52 -23.69 -16.32
C SER A 321 -28.39 -24.69 -17.46
N ASP A 322 -29.06 -24.40 -18.56
CA ASP A 322 -28.99 -25.23 -19.78
C ASP A 322 -27.68 -25.01 -20.57
N GLN A 323 -26.88 -24.00 -20.15
CA GLN A 323 -25.62 -23.64 -20.79
C GLN A 323 -24.38 -24.33 -20.19
N ASP A 324 -24.52 -24.93 -19.01
CA ASP A 324 -23.43 -25.61 -18.31
C ASP A 324 -23.50 -27.13 -18.54
N SER A 325 -22.37 -27.76 -18.76
CA SER A 325 -22.27 -29.21 -18.96
C SER A 325 -22.83 -30.05 -17.79
N THR A 326 -22.90 -29.46 -16.60
CA THR A 326 -23.46 -30.08 -15.39
C THR A 326 -24.93 -29.78 -15.16
N GLY A 327 -25.58 -28.99 -16.05
CA GLY A 327 -26.97 -28.55 -15.90
C GLY A 327 -27.20 -27.56 -14.74
N VAL A 328 -26.12 -27.11 -14.06
CA VAL A 328 -26.22 -26.33 -12.83
C VAL A 328 -25.13 -25.28 -12.76
N LYS A 329 -25.52 -24.02 -12.46
CA LYS A 329 -24.60 -22.90 -12.25
C LYS A 329 -24.60 -22.46 -10.80
N LYS A 330 -23.42 -22.21 -10.24
CA LYS A 330 -23.25 -21.58 -8.92
C LYS A 330 -23.20 -20.06 -9.11
N ILE A 331 -23.96 -19.33 -8.30
CA ILE A 331 -23.98 -17.87 -8.27
C ILE A 331 -23.74 -17.43 -6.83
N SER A 332 -22.71 -16.62 -6.60
CA SER A 332 -22.49 -16.00 -5.31
C SER A 332 -23.47 -14.83 -5.15
N LEU A 333 -24.28 -14.84 -4.10
CA LEU A 333 -25.16 -13.74 -3.72
C LEU A 333 -24.39 -12.72 -2.88
N ILE A 334 -23.72 -13.22 -1.85
CA ILE A 334 -22.83 -12.47 -0.98
C ILE A 334 -21.52 -13.25 -0.93
N GLU A 335 -20.49 -12.69 -1.54
CA GLU A 335 -19.19 -13.35 -1.56
C GLU A 335 -18.57 -13.34 -0.17
N ASN A 336 -18.66 -12.22 0.52
CA ASN A 336 -18.27 -12.12 1.91
C ASN A 336 -19.05 -11.00 2.61
N LEU A 337 -19.64 -11.31 3.75
CA LEU A 337 -20.12 -10.35 4.73
C LEU A 337 -19.34 -10.58 6.02
N SER A 338 -18.44 -9.67 6.35
CA SER A 338 -17.64 -9.75 7.57
C SER A 338 -18.08 -8.72 8.60
N LEU A 339 -18.12 -9.14 9.86
CA LEU A 339 -18.33 -8.30 11.03
C LEU A 339 -17.18 -8.58 11.99
N SER A 340 -16.53 -7.53 12.50
CA SER A 340 -15.45 -7.68 13.48
C SER A 340 -15.51 -6.62 14.56
N GLN A 341 -15.29 -7.06 15.80
CA GLN A 341 -15.21 -6.21 16.97
C GLN A 341 -14.27 -6.83 17.98
N SER A 342 -13.56 -5.98 18.74
CA SER A 342 -12.65 -6.43 19.79
C SER A 342 -12.95 -5.73 21.12
N TYR A 343 -12.60 -6.43 22.20
CA TYR A 343 -12.64 -5.92 23.55
C TYR A 343 -11.22 -5.97 24.12
N ASN A 344 -10.70 -4.83 24.56
CA ASN A 344 -9.39 -4.72 25.18
C ASN A 344 -9.53 -4.70 26.71
N PHE A 345 -9.06 -5.75 27.38
CA PHE A 345 -9.08 -5.88 28.83
C PHE A 345 -8.08 -4.97 29.55
N ALA A 346 -7.01 -4.59 28.84
CA ALA A 346 -5.93 -3.79 29.40
C ALA A 346 -6.18 -2.28 29.30
N ALA A 347 -7.22 -1.84 28.60
CA ALA A 347 -7.55 -0.43 28.49
C ALA A 347 -8.31 0.05 29.75
N ASP A 348 -7.88 1.19 30.31
CA ASP A 348 -8.54 1.82 31.46
C ASP A 348 -9.94 2.34 31.13
N SER A 349 -10.20 2.64 29.87
CA SER A 349 -11.48 3.15 29.39
C SER A 349 -11.67 2.81 27.92
N MET A 350 -12.92 2.82 27.45
CA MET A 350 -13.31 2.57 26.05
C MET A 350 -12.81 1.20 25.55
N ASN A 351 -13.02 0.16 26.33
CA ASN A 351 -12.54 -1.21 26.07
C ASN A 351 -13.06 -1.82 24.76
N TRP A 352 -14.26 -1.46 24.31
CA TRP A 352 -14.79 -1.91 23.03
C TRP A 352 -14.20 -1.14 21.86
N SER A 353 -13.71 -1.85 20.85
CA SER A 353 -13.38 -1.25 19.56
C SER A 353 -14.65 -0.85 18.79
N ASN A 354 -14.48 -0.06 17.75
CA ASN A 354 -15.54 0.12 16.77
C ASN A 354 -15.89 -1.22 16.12
N LEU A 355 -17.18 -1.43 15.87
CA LEU A 355 -17.64 -2.56 15.06
C LEU A 355 -17.37 -2.23 13.59
N ASN A 356 -16.61 -3.07 12.93
CA ASN A 356 -16.35 -2.96 11.49
C ASN A 356 -17.18 -3.99 10.74
N THR A 357 -17.86 -3.55 9.71
CA THR A 357 -18.63 -4.42 8.81
C THR A 357 -18.17 -4.20 7.38
N SER A 358 -18.05 -5.26 6.60
CA SER A 358 -17.81 -5.16 5.16
C SER A 358 -18.63 -6.18 4.40
N ILE A 359 -19.16 -5.77 3.26
CA ILE A 359 -19.95 -6.62 2.36
C ILE A 359 -19.31 -6.57 0.99
N LEU A 360 -18.94 -7.73 0.47
CA LEU A 360 -18.49 -7.91 -0.91
C LEU A 360 -19.58 -8.62 -1.69
N LEU A 361 -20.16 -7.93 -2.67
CA LEU A 361 -21.14 -8.46 -3.59
C LEU A 361 -20.52 -8.58 -4.98
N ARG A 362 -20.56 -9.77 -5.55
CA ARG A 362 -20.16 -10.00 -6.94
C ARG A 362 -21.40 -10.03 -7.82
N LEU A 363 -21.75 -8.87 -8.40
CA LEU A 363 -22.96 -8.73 -9.21
C LEU A 363 -22.81 -9.31 -10.62
N THR A 364 -21.61 -9.20 -11.18
CA THR A 364 -21.22 -9.83 -12.45
C THR A 364 -19.77 -10.32 -12.39
N LYS A 365 -19.28 -11.04 -13.42
CA LYS A 365 -17.88 -11.44 -13.50
C LYS A 365 -16.89 -10.28 -13.48
N SER A 366 -17.32 -9.08 -13.89
CA SER A 366 -16.48 -7.86 -13.97
C SER A 366 -16.94 -6.73 -13.05
N PHE A 367 -17.97 -6.95 -12.21
CA PHE A 367 -18.51 -5.91 -11.36
C PHE A 367 -18.68 -6.40 -9.92
N ASN A 368 -17.77 -5.93 -9.07
CA ASN A 368 -17.78 -6.18 -7.63
C ASN A 368 -18.18 -4.89 -6.90
N LEU A 369 -19.05 -5.00 -5.92
CA LEU A 369 -19.46 -3.91 -5.05
C LEU A 369 -18.92 -4.21 -3.64
N ASN A 370 -18.03 -3.38 -3.14
CA ASN A 370 -17.50 -3.45 -1.80
C ASN A 370 -18.09 -2.30 -0.96
N LEU A 371 -18.78 -2.66 0.12
CA LEU A 371 -19.35 -1.74 1.09
C LEU A 371 -18.66 -1.98 2.43
N SER A 372 -18.05 -0.96 3.00
CA SER A 372 -17.48 -1.02 4.34
C SER A 372 -18.16 -0.01 5.26
N ALA A 373 -18.36 -0.37 6.52
CA ALA A 373 -18.94 0.53 7.49
C ALA A 373 -18.28 0.36 8.86
N THR A 374 -18.07 1.47 9.54
CA THR A 374 -17.54 1.54 10.90
C THR A 374 -18.59 2.12 11.82
N TRP A 375 -18.80 1.46 12.94
CA TRP A 375 -19.84 1.76 13.90
C TRP A 375 -19.23 2.00 15.27
N ASP A 376 -19.55 3.14 15.90
CA ASP A 376 -19.08 3.49 17.23
C ASP A 376 -20.06 2.99 18.30
N PRO A 377 -19.60 2.20 19.28
CA PRO A 377 -20.43 1.75 20.40
C PRO A 377 -20.57 2.80 21.52
N TYR A 378 -19.85 3.93 21.47
CA TYR A 378 -19.81 4.92 22.54
C TYR A 378 -20.63 6.17 22.27
N THR A 379 -20.85 6.96 23.32
CA THR A 379 -21.54 8.25 23.27
C THR A 379 -20.55 9.41 23.34
N TYR A 380 -21.03 10.60 23.06
CA TYR A 380 -20.29 11.85 23.14
C TYR A 380 -20.81 12.72 24.25
N ALA A 381 -19.93 13.48 24.91
CA ALA A 381 -20.22 14.53 25.87
C ALA A 381 -19.33 15.74 25.59
N LEU A 382 -19.66 16.88 26.19
CA LEU A 382 -18.83 18.08 26.09
C LEU A 382 -17.74 18.06 27.16
N ASN A 383 -16.53 18.40 26.81
CA ASN A 383 -15.44 18.63 27.76
C ASN A 383 -15.62 20.03 28.43
N SER A 384 -14.73 20.39 29.36
CA SER A 384 -14.72 21.69 30.02
C SER A 384 -14.63 22.90 29.07
N ASN A 385 -14.13 22.69 27.86
CA ASN A 385 -14.00 23.73 26.83
C ASN A 385 -15.19 23.75 25.86
N GLY A 386 -16.27 22.99 26.13
CA GLY A 386 -17.44 22.90 25.26
C GLY A 386 -17.23 22.10 23.97
N GLN A 387 -16.12 21.38 23.85
CA GLN A 387 -15.84 20.57 22.67
C GLN A 387 -16.40 19.12 22.86
N PRO A 388 -16.95 18.52 21.80
CA PRO A 388 -17.47 17.17 21.88
C PRO A 388 -16.32 16.16 21.98
N VAL A 389 -16.33 15.35 23.01
CA VAL A 389 -15.39 14.25 23.26
C VAL A 389 -16.14 12.94 23.43
N ARG A 390 -15.54 11.87 22.98
CA ARG A 390 -16.02 10.51 23.18
C ARG A 390 -15.86 10.13 24.65
N VAL A 391 -16.89 9.56 25.27
CA VAL A 391 -16.88 9.20 26.70
C VAL A 391 -17.06 7.70 26.89
N ASN A 392 -16.55 7.19 28.03
CA ASN A 392 -16.61 5.78 28.39
C ASN A 392 -18.03 5.36 28.86
N LYS A 393 -19.04 5.66 28.04
CA LYS A 393 -20.42 5.23 28.23
C LYS A 393 -20.92 4.67 26.90
N THR A 394 -21.30 3.38 26.90
CA THR A 394 -21.79 2.76 25.68
C THR A 394 -23.16 3.33 25.29
N ARG A 395 -23.47 3.31 24.01
CA ARG A 395 -24.76 3.74 23.48
C ARG A 395 -25.91 2.92 24.05
N LEU A 396 -25.67 1.63 24.30
CA LEU A 396 -26.63 0.72 24.94
C LEU A 396 -26.94 1.20 26.36
N GLN A 397 -25.92 1.53 27.16
CA GLN A 397 -26.11 2.07 28.52
C GLN A 397 -26.78 3.45 28.53
N ALA A 398 -26.65 4.20 27.44
CA ALA A 398 -27.29 5.50 27.30
C ALA A 398 -28.67 5.43 26.63
N HIS A 399 -29.20 4.26 26.37
CA HIS A 399 -30.47 4.02 25.65
C HIS A 399 -30.55 4.68 24.27
N LYS A 400 -29.40 4.85 23.60
CA LYS A 400 -29.26 5.45 22.26
C LYS A 400 -29.08 4.41 21.14
N GLY A 401 -29.47 3.15 21.38
CA GLY A 401 -29.25 2.02 20.47
C GLY A 401 -27.92 1.29 20.71
N TRP A 402 -27.57 0.35 19.85
CA TRP A 402 -26.39 -0.50 20.03
C TRP A 402 -25.11 0.20 19.57
N VAL A 403 -25.13 0.72 18.37
CA VAL A 403 -23.98 1.34 17.71
C VAL A 403 -24.45 2.52 16.83
N LYS A 404 -23.54 3.42 16.49
CA LYS A 404 -23.78 4.51 15.55
C LYS A 404 -22.87 4.35 14.35
N LEU A 405 -23.43 4.50 13.16
CA LEU A 405 -22.65 4.58 11.93
C LEU A 405 -21.78 5.85 11.95
N THR A 406 -20.47 5.70 11.94
CA THR A 406 -19.50 6.79 11.92
C THR A 406 -18.94 7.03 10.54
N SER A 407 -18.72 5.95 9.81
CA SER A 407 -18.29 6.03 8.42
C SER A 407 -18.79 4.82 7.64
N THR A 408 -19.22 5.06 6.42
CA THR A 408 -19.42 4.02 5.42
C THR A 408 -19.07 4.59 4.06
N GLY A 409 -18.56 3.75 3.19
CA GLY A 409 -18.23 4.19 1.86
C GLY A 409 -18.27 3.02 0.89
N THR A 410 -18.55 3.35 -0.35
CA THR A 410 -18.43 2.42 -1.45
C THR A 410 -17.87 3.16 -2.65
N SER A 411 -17.12 2.42 -3.42
CA SER A 411 -16.70 2.87 -4.74
C SER A 411 -16.97 1.75 -5.73
N PHE A 412 -17.38 2.13 -6.92
CA PHE A 412 -17.46 1.20 -8.03
C PHE A 412 -16.76 1.79 -9.25
N SER A 413 -16.10 0.95 -9.99
CA SER A 413 -15.51 1.31 -11.27
C SER A 413 -16.14 0.47 -12.37
N TYR A 414 -16.40 1.11 -13.48
CA TYR A 414 -16.92 0.44 -14.66
C TYR A 414 -16.14 0.92 -15.88
N THR A 415 -15.58 -0.02 -16.62
CA THR A 415 -14.82 0.30 -17.83
C THR A 415 -15.57 -0.20 -19.05
N ILE A 416 -15.86 0.73 -19.95
CA ILE A 416 -16.50 0.49 -21.24
C ILE A 416 -15.42 0.61 -22.33
N ASN A 417 -15.35 -0.37 -23.21
CA ASN A 417 -14.39 -0.38 -24.30
C ASN A 417 -15.00 -1.03 -25.56
N ASN A 418 -14.24 -1.09 -26.64
CA ASN A 418 -14.66 -1.70 -27.89
C ASN A 418 -15.19 -3.13 -27.74
N SER A 419 -14.62 -3.91 -26.81
CA SER A 419 -15.03 -5.32 -26.60
C SER A 419 -16.35 -5.45 -25.86
N THR A 420 -16.78 -4.41 -25.11
CA THR A 420 -18.02 -4.41 -24.33
C THR A 420 -19.25 -4.54 -25.23
N PHE A 421 -19.19 -4.01 -26.46
CA PHE A 421 -20.31 -4.02 -27.42
C PHE A 421 -20.17 -5.09 -28.53
N LYS A 422 -19.02 -5.78 -28.60
CA LYS A 422 -18.87 -6.89 -29.56
C LYS A 422 -19.65 -8.11 -29.04
N LYS A 423 -20.77 -8.47 -29.69
CA LYS A 423 -21.42 -9.78 -29.47
C LYS A 423 -20.41 -10.87 -29.75
N LYS A 424 -20.19 -11.79 -28.81
CA LYS A 424 -19.49 -13.04 -29.08
C LYS A 424 -20.21 -13.73 -30.25
N LYS A 425 -19.61 -13.72 -31.44
CA LYS A 425 -19.97 -14.66 -32.48
C LYS A 425 -19.58 -16.04 -31.95
N ASP A 426 -20.58 -16.89 -31.74
CA ASP A 426 -20.37 -18.32 -31.50
C ASP A 426 -19.65 -18.91 -32.72
N THR A 427 -18.36 -19.04 -32.65
CA THR A 427 -17.60 -19.86 -33.60
C THR A 427 -17.82 -21.30 -33.15
N LYS A 428 -18.80 -21.97 -33.77
CA LYS A 428 -18.80 -23.40 -33.88
C LYS A 428 -17.65 -23.80 -34.79
N ASP A 429 -16.52 -24.10 -34.22
CA ASP A 429 -15.47 -24.85 -34.94
C ASP A 429 -15.45 -26.26 -34.46
N THR A 430 -15.98 -27.11 -35.36
CA THR A 430 -15.73 -28.51 -35.46
C THR A 430 -14.26 -28.74 -35.80
N SER A 431 -13.46 -29.27 -34.86
CA SER A 431 -12.43 -30.21 -35.23
C SER A 431 -11.97 -31.06 -34.04
N ARG A 432 -12.13 -32.32 -34.24
CA ARG A 432 -11.50 -33.47 -33.57
C ARG A 432 -9.99 -33.25 -33.38
N ASN A 433 -9.43 -33.42 -32.22
CA ASN A 433 -8.63 -34.62 -31.88
C ASN A 433 -8.00 -34.53 -30.50
N LYS A 434 -8.26 -35.59 -29.73
CA LYS A 434 -7.39 -36.35 -28.83
C LYS A 434 -6.36 -35.65 -27.93
N GLY A 435 -6.54 -35.89 -26.64
CA GLY A 435 -5.44 -36.43 -25.82
C GLY A 435 -5.17 -35.63 -24.53
N ARG A 436 -5.85 -36.03 -23.43
CA ARG A 436 -5.24 -36.41 -22.15
C ARG A 436 -4.31 -35.40 -21.45
N ASN A 437 -4.73 -34.80 -20.40
CA ASN A 437 -4.37 -35.02 -19.01
C ASN A 437 -4.91 -33.86 -18.16
N ASP A 438 -5.52 -34.24 -17.06
CA ASP A 438 -5.93 -33.43 -15.95
C ASP A 438 -4.72 -32.75 -15.31
N ASP A 439 -4.83 -31.47 -15.00
CA ASP A 439 -4.23 -30.87 -13.81
C ASP A 439 -4.98 -29.54 -13.55
N GLU A 440 -5.60 -29.48 -12.39
CA GLU A 440 -6.27 -28.33 -11.84
C GLU A 440 -5.22 -27.32 -11.36
N ASP A 441 -5.05 -26.21 -12.08
CA ASP A 441 -4.32 -25.05 -11.59
C ASP A 441 -5.31 -23.99 -11.08
N TYR A 442 -5.25 -23.77 -9.77
CA TYR A 442 -5.84 -22.62 -9.09
C TYR A 442 -4.88 -21.43 -9.25
N ASP A 443 -5.17 -20.55 -10.18
CA ASP A 443 -4.52 -19.25 -10.25
C ASP A 443 -5.24 -18.29 -9.31
N ASP A 444 -4.63 -18.04 -8.14
CA ASP A 444 -4.89 -16.88 -7.29
C ASP A 444 -4.15 -15.67 -7.89
N GLU A 445 -4.84 -14.85 -8.65
CA GLU A 445 -4.36 -13.53 -9.04
C GLU A 445 -4.83 -12.47 -8.02
N ASP A 446 -3.95 -12.15 -7.08
CA ASP A 446 -4.03 -10.95 -6.26
C ASP A 446 -3.71 -9.72 -7.12
N GLU A 447 -4.73 -9.00 -7.57
CA GLU A 447 -4.56 -7.66 -8.15
C GLU A 447 -4.38 -6.60 -7.05
N ASP A 448 -3.13 -6.32 -6.74
CA ASP A 448 -2.75 -5.10 -6.01
C ASP A 448 -2.59 -3.95 -7.01
N SER A 449 -3.49 -2.96 -6.90
CA SER A 449 -3.50 -1.78 -7.73
C SER A 449 -2.45 -0.77 -7.28
N SER A 450 -1.25 -0.85 -7.80
CA SER A 450 -0.27 0.24 -7.72
C SER A 450 0.00 0.82 -9.11
N PHE A 451 -0.12 2.14 -9.20
CA PHE A 451 0.31 2.95 -10.33
C PHE A 451 1.73 2.55 -10.75
N ALA A 452 1.88 1.87 -11.86
CA ALA A 452 3.16 1.61 -12.48
C ALA A 452 3.22 2.21 -13.87
N ASP A 453 4.19 3.05 -14.00
CA ASP A 453 4.72 3.71 -15.17
C ASP A 453 4.89 2.76 -16.37
N THR A 454 4.43 3.19 -17.52
CA THR A 454 4.46 2.45 -18.77
C THR A 454 5.88 2.30 -19.32
N ALA A 455 6.47 1.13 -19.13
CA ALA A 455 7.58 0.67 -19.95
C ALA A 455 7.05 -0.10 -21.18
N PRO A 456 7.64 0.07 -22.38
CA PRO A 456 7.11 -0.54 -23.60
C PRO A 456 7.35 -2.05 -23.60
N SER A 457 6.25 -2.82 -23.61
CA SER A 457 6.29 -4.27 -23.75
C SER A 457 6.96 -4.68 -25.07
N LYS A 458 8.01 -5.47 -24.99
CA LYS A 458 8.65 -6.11 -26.15
C LYS A 458 7.63 -7.03 -26.83
N ARG A 459 7.21 -6.63 -28.02
CA ARG A 459 6.40 -7.47 -28.93
C ARG A 459 7.12 -8.79 -29.19
N LYS A 460 6.46 -9.91 -28.90
CA LYS A 460 6.82 -11.22 -29.44
C LYS A 460 6.71 -11.15 -30.97
N ARG A 461 7.83 -11.33 -31.64
CA ARG A 461 7.91 -11.47 -33.09
C ARG A 461 7.37 -12.86 -33.44
N GLY A 462 6.15 -12.92 -33.99
CA GLY A 462 5.60 -14.18 -34.51
C GLY A 462 4.14 -14.44 -34.18
N GLN A 463 3.25 -13.48 -34.48
CA GLN A 463 1.89 -13.77 -34.88
C GLN A 463 1.49 -12.69 -35.88
N GLN A 464 1.60 -13.01 -37.13
CA GLN A 464 0.90 -12.30 -38.21
C GLN A 464 -0.58 -12.57 -37.98
N ASP A 465 -1.27 -11.56 -37.42
CA ASP A 465 -2.72 -11.50 -37.52
C ASP A 465 -3.02 -11.30 -39.02
N ASP A 466 -3.53 -12.33 -39.68
CA ASP A 466 -4.18 -12.23 -40.98
C ASP A 466 -5.44 -11.39 -40.83
N LYS A 467 -5.26 -10.07 -40.80
CA LYS A 467 -6.36 -9.12 -40.97
C LYS A 467 -6.67 -9.12 -42.45
N GLN A 468 -7.83 -9.70 -42.80
CA GLN A 468 -8.42 -9.57 -44.13
C GLN A 468 -8.37 -8.11 -44.55
N SER A 469 -7.50 -7.78 -45.49
CA SER A 469 -7.58 -6.51 -46.21
C SER A 469 -8.83 -6.56 -47.12
N ASP A 470 -9.58 -5.47 -47.18
CA ASP A 470 -10.63 -5.30 -48.17
C ASP A 470 -10.05 -5.48 -49.57
N ALA A 471 -10.93 -5.76 -50.55
CA ALA A 471 -10.56 -5.97 -51.96
C ALA A 471 -9.65 -4.87 -52.56
N ASP A 472 -9.68 -3.68 -51.97
CA ASP A 472 -8.86 -2.52 -52.32
C ASP A 472 -7.56 -2.41 -51.52
N GLY A 473 -7.18 -3.42 -50.74
CA GLY A 473 -5.92 -3.46 -49.97
C GLY A 473 -5.91 -2.62 -48.68
N TYR A 474 -7.01 -2.01 -48.28
CA TYR A 474 -7.12 -1.24 -47.05
C TYR A 474 -7.46 -2.14 -45.87
N THR A 475 -6.66 -2.09 -44.81
CA THR A 475 -7.00 -2.69 -43.52
C THR A 475 -7.84 -1.69 -42.72
N PRO A 476 -9.08 -1.99 -42.34
CA PRO A 476 -9.91 -1.10 -41.56
C PRO A 476 -9.27 -0.83 -40.20
N TRP A 477 -9.11 0.45 -39.86
CA TRP A 477 -8.64 0.85 -38.54
C TRP A 477 -9.82 0.79 -37.56
N GLU A 478 -9.78 -0.18 -36.65
CA GLU A 478 -10.68 -0.15 -35.50
C GLU A 478 -10.15 0.88 -34.51
N CYS A 479 -10.86 1.99 -34.32
CA CYS A 479 -10.51 2.99 -33.33
C CYS A 479 -10.62 2.39 -31.92
N PRO A 480 -9.50 2.08 -31.23
CA PRO A 480 -9.58 1.58 -29.88
C PRO A 480 -9.89 2.73 -28.93
N TRP A 481 -10.90 2.52 -28.10
CA TRP A 481 -11.27 3.45 -27.05
C TRP A 481 -11.62 2.72 -25.77
N SER A 482 -11.42 3.38 -24.65
CA SER A 482 -11.85 2.93 -23.33
C SER A 482 -12.29 4.13 -22.49
N ILE A 483 -13.38 3.96 -21.75
CA ILE A 483 -13.87 4.94 -20.78
C ILE A 483 -14.04 4.20 -19.47
N SER A 484 -13.36 4.66 -18.44
CA SER A 484 -13.50 4.16 -17.07
C SER A 484 -14.18 5.22 -16.22
N LEU A 485 -15.25 4.82 -15.59
CA LEU A 485 -16.07 5.63 -14.70
C LEU A 485 -15.88 5.07 -13.28
N ASN A 486 -15.36 5.91 -12.38
CA ASN A 486 -15.21 5.60 -10.98
C ASN A 486 -16.11 6.52 -10.16
N TYR A 487 -17.06 5.97 -9.45
CA TYR A 487 -17.93 6.72 -8.57
C TYR A 487 -17.73 6.27 -7.13
N SER A 488 -17.51 7.21 -6.24
CA SER A 488 -17.39 6.96 -4.81
C SER A 488 -18.42 7.77 -4.04
N ILE A 489 -19.05 7.09 -3.10
CA ILE A 489 -19.95 7.70 -2.12
C ILE A 489 -19.45 7.33 -0.72
N ASN A 490 -19.23 8.36 0.10
CA ASN A 490 -18.80 8.19 1.46
C ASN A 490 -19.75 8.93 2.39
N TYR A 491 -20.09 8.26 3.49
CA TYR A 491 -20.78 8.84 4.62
C TYR A 491 -19.79 8.98 5.78
N GLY A 492 -19.80 10.11 6.43
CA GLY A 492 -18.96 10.37 7.58
C GLY A 492 -19.67 11.24 8.63
N LEU A 493 -19.00 11.51 9.73
CA LEU A 493 -19.47 12.44 10.73
C LEU A 493 -19.32 13.86 10.19
N GLY A 494 -20.41 14.63 10.25
CA GLY A 494 -20.45 16.06 9.93
C GLY A 494 -20.43 16.92 11.20
N ASP A 495 -21.24 17.98 11.24
CA ASP A 495 -21.31 18.92 12.35
C ASP A 495 -21.93 18.27 13.59
N PHE A 496 -21.42 18.66 14.76
CA PHE A 496 -21.94 18.19 16.04
C PHE A 496 -23.27 18.88 16.37
N ASN A 497 -24.26 18.07 16.73
CA ASN A 497 -25.58 18.55 17.15
C ASN A 497 -25.65 18.59 18.68
N TYR A 498 -25.55 19.77 19.25
CA TYR A 498 -25.54 19.97 20.70
C TYR A 498 -26.88 19.56 21.37
N LYS A 499 -28.03 19.63 20.66
CA LYS A 499 -29.31 19.20 21.21
C LYS A 499 -29.41 17.68 21.33
N LYS A 500 -28.86 16.95 20.36
CA LYS A 500 -28.84 15.48 20.35
C LYS A 500 -27.63 14.91 21.07
N MET A 501 -26.65 15.76 21.40
CA MET A 501 -25.33 15.35 21.90
C MET A 501 -24.73 14.26 21.02
N ASP A 502 -24.68 14.54 19.70
CA ASP A 502 -24.24 13.58 18.72
C ASP A 502 -23.88 14.27 17.39
N TYR A 503 -23.07 13.64 16.55
CA TYR A 503 -22.73 14.14 15.23
C TYR A 503 -23.85 13.89 14.21
N ASN A 504 -24.11 14.85 13.36
CA ASN A 504 -24.92 14.65 12.15
C ASN A 504 -24.12 13.86 11.10
N GLY A 505 -24.82 13.16 10.24
CA GLY A 505 -24.18 12.50 9.11
C GLY A 505 -23.95 13.45 7.94
N ARG A 506 -22.85 13.24 7.23
CA ARG A 506 -22.51 13.96 6.00
C ARG A 506 -22.16 13.01 4.89
N PHE A 507 -22.80 13.16 3.74
CA PHE A 507 -22.46 12.43 2.53
C PHE A 507 -21.50 13.23 1.67
N THR A 508 -20.47 12.56 1.15
CA THR A 508 -19.57 13.08 0.13
C THR A 508 -19.60 12.17 -1.08
N GLN A 509 -19.67 12.74 -2.27
CA GLN A 509 -19.76 12.00 -3.52
C GLN A 509 -18.71 12.55 -4.48
N ASN A 510 -18.00 11.65 -5.13
CA ASN A 510 -17.00 11.98 -6.13
C ASN A 510 -17.17 11.07 -7.34
N LEU A 511 -17.13 11.68 -8.53
CA LEU A 511 -17.17 10.97 -9.79
C LEU A 511 -15.88 11.27 -10.55
N SER A 512 -15.09 10.24 -10.83
CA SER A 512 -13.92 10.33 -11.68
C SER A 512 -14.18 9.62 -13.00
N LEU A 513 -13.96 10.33 -14.08
CA LEU A 513 -14.06 9.83 -15.44
C LEU A 513 -12.66 9.83 -16.06
N SER A 514 -12.22 8.72 -16.60
CA SER A 514 -11.00 8.66 -17.41
C SER A 514 -11.31 7.98 -18.74
N GLY A 515 -10.75 8.52 -19.79
CA GLY A 515 -10.96 8.02 -21.14
C GLY A 515 -9.68 8.04 -21.95
N ASN A 516 -9.57 7.06 -22.83
CA ASN A 516 -8.50 6.99 -23.84
C ASN A 516 -9.13 6.65 -25.18
N ILE A 517 -8.73 7.36 -26.23
CA ILE A 517 -9.18 7.10 -27.61
C ILE A 517 -8.00 7.25 -28.57
N ARG A 518 -7.87 6.30 -29.49
CA ARG A 518 -6.87 6.32 -30.56
C ARG A 518 -7.56 6.38 -31.93
N PRO A 519 -7.90 7.60 -32.41
CA PRO A 519 -8.60 7.76 -33.70
C PRO A 519 -7.82 7.21 -34.88
N THR A 520 -6.49 7.26 -34.81
CA THR A 520 -5.57 6.68 -35.80
C THR A 520 -4.41 5.98 -35.11
N LYS A 521 -3.61 5.24 -35.86
CA LYS A 521 -2.38 4.57 -35.35
C LYS A 521 -1.43 5.54 -34.64
N ASN A 522 -1.42 6.80 -35.04
CA ASN A 522 -0.45 7.81 -34.64
C ASN A 522 -0.97 8.80 -33.61
N TRP A 523 -2.29 8.87 -33.37
CA TRP A 523 -2.89 9.78 -32.39
C TRP A 523 -3.38 9.02 -31.16
N ASN A 524 -3.09 9.55 -29.99
CA ASN A 524 -3.61 9.09 -28.73
C ASN A 524 -4.12 10.29 -27.92
N PHE A 525 -5.38 10.24 -27.52
CA PHE A 525 -6.02 11.22 -26.66
C PHE A 525 -6.38 10.53 -25.36
N SER A 526 -5.97 11.10 -24.25
CA SER A 526 -6.42 10.66 -22.93
C SER A 526 -6.93 11.84 -22.11
N MET A 527 -7.98 11.61 -21.37
CA MET A 527 -8.61 12.60 -20.52
C MET A 527 -8.94 11.99 -19.17
N SER A 528 -8.67 12.72 -18.11
CA SER A 528 -9.17 12.42 -16.77
C SER A 528 -9.88 13.64 -16.19
N CYS A 529 -11.03 13.40 -15.57
CA CYS A 529 -11.88 14.45 -14.99
C CYS A 529 -12.43 13.96 -13.67
N SER A 530 -12.45 14.83 -12.65
CA SER A 530 -13.06 14.56 -11.36
C SER A 530 -14.11 15.61 -11.04
N TYR A 531 -15.33 15.19 -10.74
CA TYR A 531 -16.47 16.03 -10.39
C TYR A 531 -16.83 15.87 -8.92
N ASP A 532 -16.86 16.98 -8.20
CA ASP A 532 -17.27 17.06 -6.79
C ASP A 532 -18.74 17.49 -6.71
N PHE A 533 -19.60 16.60 -6.23
CA PHE A 533 -21.04 16.85 -6.09
C PHE A 533 -21.38 17.87 -4.98
N GLN A 534 -20.52 18.01 -3.95
CA GLN A 534 -20.74 18.99 -2.90
C GLN A 534 -20.45 20.41 -3.39
N ALA A 535 -19.31 20.55 -4.04
CA ALA A 535 -18.91 21.83 -4.62
C ALA A 535 -19.66 22.12 -5.95
N LYS A 536 -20.39 21.13 -6.49
CA LYS A 536 -21.12 21.19 -7.77
C LYS A 536 -20.24 21.68 -8.93
N LYS A 537 -18.98 21.27 -8.94
CA LYS A 537 -18.01 21.70 -9.94
C LYS A 537 -17.00 20.58 -10.28
N ILE A 538 -16.37 20.72 -11.43
CA ILE A 538 -15.22 19.91 -11.79
C ILE A 538 -14.06 20.33 -10.88
N ALA A 539 -13.55 19.38 -10.06
CA ALA A 539 -12.46 19.61 -9.13
C ALA A 539 -11.10 19.56 -9.84
N TYR A 540 -10.99 18.68 -10.82
CA TYR A 540 -9.76 18.47 -11.59
C TYR A 540 -10.07 17.96 -12.99
N MET A 541 -9.33 18.42 -13.98
CA MET A 541 -9.39 17.92 -15.35
C MET A 541 -7.98 17.95 -15.95
N ASN A 542 -7.59 16.86 -16.57
CA ASN A 542 -6.34 16.73 -17.31
C ASN A 542 -6.62 16.11 -18.68
N CYS A 543 -6.10 16.73 -19.72
CA CYS A 543 -6.17 16.27 -21.11
C CYS A 543 -4.77 16.08 -21.65
N ASN A 544 -4.46 14.88 -22.13
CA ASN A 544 -3.19 14.59 -22.78
C ASN A 544 -3.43 14.15 -24.22
N ILE A 545 -2.71 14.76 -25.12
CA ILE A 545 -2.74 14.49 -26.55
C ILE A 545 -1.32 14.09 -26.96
N SER A 546 -1.16 12.96 -27.59
CA SER A 546 0.12 12.57 -28.16
C SER A 546 -0.04 12.14 -29.62
N ARG A 547 0.94 12.52 -30.43
CA ARG A 547 1.03 12.15 -31.84
C ARG A 547 2.41 11.61 -32.17
N ASP A 548 2.42 10.46 -32.78
CA ASP A 548 3.60 9.90 -33.42
C ASP A 548 3.72 10.46 -34.86
N MET A 549 4.78 11.21 -35.14
CA MET A 549 5.05 11.83 -36.44
C MET A 549 6.26 11.17 -37.10
N HIS A 550 6.42 9.85 -36.99
CA HIS A 550 7.52 9.04 -37.56
C HIS A 550 8.89 9.40 -36.93
N CYS A 551 9.48 10.53 -37.25
CA CYS A 551 10.77 10.98 -36.70
C CYS A 551 10.63 11.82 -35.42
N PHE A 552 9.47 12.39 -35.18
CA PHE A 552 9.16 13.24 -34.02
C PHE A 552 8.04 12.66 -33.17
N THR A 553 8.02 13.02 -31.92
CA THR A 553 6.89 12.80 -31.03
C THR A 553 6.36 14.14 -30.57
N MET A 554 5.07 14.37 -30.71
CA MET A 554 4.36 15.53 -30.15
C MET A 554 3.57 15.09 -28.95
N THR A 555 3.70 15.83 -27.85
CA THR A 555 2.89 15.67 -26.65
C THR A 555 2.31 17.01 -26.21
N CYS A 556 1.06 17.02 -25.83
CA CYS A 556 0.38 18.18 -25.29
C CYS A 556 -0.38 17.75 -24.04
N SER A 557 -0.08 18.35 -22.89
CA SER A 557 -0.77 18.13 -21.62
C SER A 557 -1.39 19.43 -21.16
N ILE A 558 -2.68 19.42 -20.89
CA ILE A 558 -3.45 20.59 -20.50
C ILE A 558 -4.22 20.27 -19.21
N ILE A 559 -4.05 21.10 -18.19
CA ILE A 559 -4.83 21.06 -16.94
C ILE A 559 -5.65 22.35 -16.87
N PRO A 560 -6.84 22.39 -17.50
CA PRO A 560 -7.67 23.60 -17.53
C PRO A 560 -8.37 23.87 -16.18
N VAL A 561 -8.61 22.82 -15.38
CA VAL A 561 -9.29 22.89 -14.10
C VAL A 561 -8.51 22.09 -13.06
N GLY A 562 -8.23 22.71 -11.92
CA GLY A 562 -7.49 22.17 -10.80
C GLY A 562 -6.95 23.25 -9.90
N VAL A 563 -6.20 22.88 -8.88
CA VAL A 563 -5.51 23.84 -7.98
C VAL A 563 -4.47 24.65 -8.77
N TYR A 564 -3.80 23.99 -9.71
CA TYR A 564 -2.84 24.59 -10.62
C TYR A 564 -3.27 24.35 -12.05
N LYS A 565 -3.48 25.41 -12.81
CA LYS A 565 -3.73 25.33 -14.25
C LYS A 565 -2.39 25.31 -14.97
N SER A 566 -2.20 24.40 -15.89
CA SER A 566 -0.94 24.27 -16.64
C SER A 566 -1.20 23.84 -18.08
N PHE A 567 -0.26 24.22 -18.93
CA PHE A 567 -0.20 23.78 -20.32
C PHE A 567 1.25 23.40 -20.61
N ASN A 568 1.44 22.25 -21.20
CA ASN A 568 2.74 21.80 -21.65
C ASN A 568 2.60 21.22 -23.06
N PHE A 569 3.35 21.78 -23.99
CA PHE A 569 3.43 21.33 -25.36
C PHE A 569 4.89 21.02 -25.70
N ASN A 570 5.16 19.81 -26.15
CA ASN A 570 6.49 19.35 -26.51
C ASN A 570 6.46 18.67 -27.87
N VAL A 571 7.44 18.99 -28.73
CA VAL A 571 7.75 18.26 -29.95
C VAL A 571 9.23 17.92 -29.91
N ALA A 572 9.58 16.65 -29.94
CA ALA A 572 10.95 16.18 -29.80
C ALA A 572 11.27 15.11 -30.85
N VAL A 573 12.52 15.06 -31.27
CA VAL A 573 13.05 14.02 -32.16
C VAL A 573 13.16 12.70 -31.40
N LYS A 574 12.77 11.59 -32.01
CA LYS A 574 12.86 10.25 -31.42
C LYS A 574 14.29 9.70 -31.31
N SER A 575 15.19 10.21 -32.12
CA SER A 575 16.60 9.76 -32.13
C SER A 575 17.31 10.17 -30.85
N SER A 576 17.98 9.22 -30.21
CA SER A 576 18.80 9.48 -29.02
C SER A 576 19.99 10.39 -29.27
N LEU A 577 20.47 10.43 -30.51
CA LEU A 577 21.59 11.28 -30.95
C LEU A 577 21.19 12.75 -31.17
N LEU A 578 19.88 13.00 -31.38
CA LEU A 578 19.35 14.33 -31.72
C LEU A 578 18.36 14.81 -30.63
N LYS A 579 18.54 14.41 -29.39
CA LYS A 579 17.64 14.77 -28.26
C LYS A 579 17.52 16.27 -28.00
N ASP A 580 18.53 17.05 -28.46
CA ASP A 580 18.55 18.49 -28.27
C ASP A 580 17.65 19.23 -29.30
N ILE A 581 17.20 18.53 -30.35
CA ILE A 581 16.23 19.08 -31.31
C ILE A 581 14.83 18.85 -30.75
N LYS A 582 14.37 19.81 -29.93
CA LYS A 582 13.05 19.82 -29.35
C LYS A 582 12.48 21.21 -29.27
N TYR A 583 11.17 21.30 -29.33
CA TYR A 583 10.42 22.51 -29.04
C TYR A 583 9.54 22.26 -27.83
N ASP A 584 9.79 22.99 -26.77
CA ASP A 584 9.03 22.93 -25.53
C ASP A 584 8.35 24.27 -25.27
N LYS A 585 7.03 24.25 -25.08
CA LYS A 585 6.27 25.41 -24.61
C LYS A 585 5.43 24.99 -23.42
N GLN A 586 5.68 25.63 -22.30
CA GLN A 586 4.91 25.38 -21.08
C GLN A 586 4.52 26.67 -20.40
N SER A 587 3.39 26.64 -19.74
CA SER A 587 2.87 27.73 -18.91
C SER A 587 2.26 27.12 -17.66
N SER A 588 2.64 27.64 -16.51
CA SER A 588 2.00 27.33 -15.24
C SER A 588 1.80 28.61 -14.44
N ARG A 589 0.77 28.64 -13.59
CA ARG A 589 0.45 29.80 -12.76
C ARG A 589 1.58 30.17 -11.78
N LEU A 590 2.49 29.24 -11.50
CA LEU A 590 3.66 29.49 -10.66
C LEU A 590 4.72 30.38 -11.31
N ASN A 591 4.69 30.53 -12.63
CA ASN A 591 5.71 31.26 -13.38
C ASN A 591 5.36 32.74 -13.62
N GLY A 592 4.29 33.28 -13.02
CA GLY A 592 3.97 34.72 -13.03
C GLY A 592 3.75 35.33 -14.43
N ILE A 593 3.60 34.54 -15.49
CA ILE A 593 3.36 35.02 -16.85
C ILE A 593 1.84 35.10 -17.04
N ASN A 594 1.30 36.31 -16.91
CA ASN A 594 -0.04 36.63 -17.39
C ASN A 594 0.01 36.67 -18.93
N TRP A 595 -0.79 35.86 -19.58
CA TRP A 595 -1.06 35.93 -21.04
C TRP A 595 -2.29 36.78 -21.27
#